data_766894e48a8a76fb020139088fbf2832
#
_entry.id   766894e48a8a76fb020139088fbf2832
#
_cell.length_a   1.000
_cell.length_b   1.000
_cell.length_c   1.000
_cell.angle_alpha   90.00
_cell.angle_beta   90.00
_cell.angle_gamma   90.00
#
_symmetry.space_group_name_H-M   'P 1'
#
loop_
_entity.id
_entity.type
_entity.pdbx_description
1 polymer ?
#
loop_
_entity_poly.entity_id
_entity_poly.type
_entity_poly.pdbx_seq_one_letter_code
_entity_poly.pdbx_strand_id
1 'polypeptide(L)'
;LGDVYKRQLKNSVNDGPVLLHIVTEKGKGHPFGKDATEKYHAVPKFDIITGEHKKSASKKTYTQIFSEELIKQAKEDEKIVAVTAAMPSGTGLDKFSLEFPNRFFDVGIAEQHAVTFCAGISLEGYKPFCAIYSTFLQRAYDQIIHDVAIQNLPVKFAIDRAGFVGADGATHQGSFDLSYLSCLPNFVIMAPSN
;
A
#
# COMPACT_ATOMS: atom_id res chain seq x y z
N LEU A 1 -12.91 27.38 14.50
CA LEU A 1 -13.02 27.56 13.02
C LEU A 1 -13.90 26.49 12.38
N GLY A 2 -13.73 25.18 12.68
CA GLY A 2 -14.52 24.11 12.07
C GLY A 2 -16.04 24.25 12.25
N ASP A 3 -16.51 24.72 13.38
CA ASP A 3 -17.93 24.89 13.64
C ASP A 3 -18.58 26.04 12.89
N VAL A 4 -17.82 27.10 12.58
CA VAL A 4 -18.30 28.23 11.77
C VAL A 4 -18.59 27.78 10.35
N TYR A 5 -17.66 27.08 9.71
CA TYR A 5 -17.83 26.58 8.35
C TYR A 5 -18.94 25.52 8.25
N LYS A 6 -19.06 24.64 9.25
CA LYS A 6 -20.17 23.67 9.32
C LYS A 6 -21.53 24.36 9.37
N ARG A 7 -21.67 25.46 10.15
CA ARG A 7 -22.91 26.23 10.21
C ARG A 7 -23.21 26.95 8.89
N GLN A 8 -22.18 27.55 8.26
CA GLN A 8 -22.34 28.20 6.96
C GLN A 8 -22.82 27.22 5.89
N LEU A 9 -22.18 26.03 5.79
CA LEU A 9 -22.59 24.99 4.87
C LEU A 9 -24.02 24.49 5.14
N LYS A 10 -24.38 24.34 6.41
CA LYS A 10 -25.72 23.91 6.80
C LYS A 10 -26.81 24.92 6.41
N ASN A 11 -26.46 26.20 6.38
CA ASN A 11 -27.37 27.28 6.00
C ASN A 11 -27.46 27.49 4.47
N SER A 12 -26.45 27.04 3.72
CA SER A 12 -26.41 27.14 2.25
C SER A 12 -26.96 25.91 1.51
N VAL A 13 -27.59 24.97 2.21
CA VAL A 13 -28.15 23.72 1.63
C VAL A 13 -29.23 24.01 0.53
N ASN A 14 -29.87 25.19 0.57
CA ASN A 14 -30.89 25.57 -0.42
C ASN A 14 -30.28 26.20 -1.68
N ASP A 15 -28.98 26.46 -1.74
CA ASP A 15 -28.31 27.13 -2.86
C ASP A 15 -27.72 26.12 -3.88
N GLY A 16 -27.99 24.83 -3.71
CA GLY A 16 -27.48 23.75 -4.56
C GLY A 16 -26.25 23.03 -3.99
N PRO A 17 -25.54 22.23 -4.79
CA PRO A 17 -24.35 21.52 -4.34
C PRO A 17 -23.23 22.46 -3.91
N VAL A 18 -22.62 22.17 -2.77
CA VAL A 18 -21.52 22.97 -2.20
C VAL A 18 -20.25 22.12 -2.09
N LEU A 19 -19.14 22.59 -2.65
CA LEU A 19 -17.82 22.01 -2.49
C LEU A 19 -17.05 22.74 -1.40
N LEU A 20 -16.69 22.04 -0.31
CA LEU A 20 -15.79 22.56 0.71
C LEU A 20 -14.38 21.97 0.50
N HIS A 21 -13.46 22.81 0.04
CA HIS A 21 -12.04 22.46 -0.04
C HIS A 21 -11.32 22.86 1.25
N ILE A 22 -10.81 21.87 1.99
CA ILE A 22 -10.08 22.08 3.24
C ILE A 22 -8.62 21.73 3.01
N VAL A 23 -7.72 22.68 3.21
CA VAL A 23 -6.28 22.46 3.19
C VAL A 23 -5.78 22.28 4.61
N THR A 24 -5.20 21.11 4.89
CA THR A 24 -4.66 20.76 6.21
C THR A 24 -3.18 20.42 6.11
N GLU A 25 -2.50 20.54 7.24
CA GLU A 25 -1.10 20.11 7.39
C GLU A 25 -1.09 18.88 8.32
N LYS A 26 -0.70 17.72 7.79
CA LYS A 26 -0.64 16.47 8.55
C LYS A 26 0.37 16.59 9.68
N GLY A 27 -0.01 16.24 10.91
CA GLY A 27 0.85 16.36 12.09
C GLY A 27 0.89 17.75 12.72
N LYS A 28 0.16 18.75 12.20
CA LYS A 28 0.12 20.10 12.77
C LYS A 28 -0.37 20.08 14.22
N GLY A 29 0.39 20.75 15.08
CA GLY A 29 0.12 20.82 16.54
C GLY A 29 0.73 19.65 17.35
N HIS A 30 1.28 18.64 16.70
CA HIS A 30 2.04 17.59 17.37
C HIS A 30 3.54 17.95 17.37
N PRO A 31 4.23 17.97 18.53
CA PRO A 31 5.59 18.46 18.65
C PRO A 31 6.60 17.69 17.77
N PHE A 32 6.34 16.42 17.49
CA PHE A 32 7.22 15.55 16.68
C PHE A 32 6.61 15.16 15.32
N GLY A 33 5.39 15.65 15.00
CA GLY A 33 4.62 15.19 13.85
C GLY A 33 4.97 15.89 12.54
N LYS A 34 5.53 17.09 12.59
CA LYS A 34 5.74 17.94 11.42
C LYS A 34 6.76 17.33 10.44
N ASP A 35 7.87 16.81 10.96
CA ASP A 35 8.97 16.29 10.16
C ASP A 35 8.98 14.75 10.05
N ALA A 36 7.98 14.09 10.63
CA ALA A 36 7.89 12.63 10.70
C ALA A 36 6.44 12.13 10.59
N THR A 37 5.72 12.62 9.59
CA THR A 37 4.27 12.37 9.43
C THR A 37 3.94 10.89 9.28
N GLU A 38 4.77 10.10 8.62
CA GLU A 38 4.58 8.65 8.50
C GLU A 38 4.78 7.93 9.83
N LYS A 39 5.82 8.32 10.60
CA LYS A 39 6.15 7.74 11.90
C LYS A 39 4.98 7.82 12.91
N TYR A 40 4.17 8.87 12.80
CA TYR A 40 3.03 9.13 13.71
C TYR A 40 1.66 8.91 13.05
N HIS A 41 1.61 8.26 11.89
CA HIS A 41 0.34 7.97 11.20
C HIS A 41 -0.40 6.77 11.83
N ALA A 42 0.29 5.65 12.04
CA ALA A 42 -0.20 4.48 12.77
C ALA A 42 0.74 4.25 13.96
N VAL A 43 0.44 4.90 15.09
CA VAL A 43 1.43 5.11 16.16
C VAL A 43 1.54 3.92 17.10
N PRO A 44 2.68 3.20 17.13
CA PRO A 44 2.99 2.27 18.22
C PRO A 44 3.26 3.03 19.53
N LYS A 45 3.40 2.30 20.63
CA LYS A 45 3.73 2.91 21.93
C LYS A 45 5.05 3.68 21.83
N PHE A 46 5.03 4.96 22.19
CA PHE A 46 6.19 5.84 22.20
C PHE A 46 6.34 6.57 23.52
N ASP A 47 7.51 7.11 23.80
CA ASP A 47 7.75 8.00 24.93
C ASP A 47 7.19 9.38 24.63
N ILE A 48 6.34 9.90 25.51
CA ILE A 48 5.62 11.16 25.30
C ILE A 48 6.57 12.37 25.33
N ILE A 49 7.67 12.27 26.08
CA ILE A 49 8.62 13.37 26.26
C ILE A 49 9.59 13.45 25.09
N THR A 50 10.15 12.29 24.66
CA THR A 50 11.18 12.24 23.62
C THR A 50 10.61 11.98 22.23
N GLY A 51 9.38 11.48 22.12
CA GLY A 51 8.79 11.03 20.86
C GLY A 51 9.41 9.74 20.30
N GLU A 52 10.26 9.05 21.08
CA GLU A 52 10.92 7.83 20.62
C GLU A 52 10.02 6.62 20.75
N HIS A 53 9.98 5.81 19.68
CA HIS A 53 9.29 4.54 19.70
C HIS A 53 10.11 3.51 20.47
N LYS A 54 9.46 2.71 21.32
CA LYS A 54 10.14 1.59 21.99
C LYS A 54 10.60 0.59 20.93
N LYS A 55 11.91 0.45 20.75
CA LYS A 55 12.48 -0.59 19.89
C LYS A 55 12.16 -1.95 20.50
N SER A 56 11.35 -2.74 19.82
CA SER A 56 11.22 -4.16 20.10
C SER A 56 12.37 -4.87 19.38
N ALA A 57 13.11 -5.73 20.09
CA ALA A 57 14.05 -6.65 19.46
C ALA A 57 13.23 -7.75 18.76
N SER A 58 12.74 -7.47 17.57
CA SER A 58 11.97 -8.43 16.79
C SER A 58 12.84 -9.14 15.75
N LYS A 59 12.53 -10.41 15.49
CA LYS A 59 13.02 -11.11 14.30
C LYS A 59 12.62 -10.34 13.05
N LYS A 60 13.35 -10.50 11.94
CA LYS A 60 12.97 -9.91 10.66
C LYS A 60 11.55 -10.34 10.29
N THR A 61 10.76 -9.38 9.82
CA THR A 61 9.42 -9.65 9.30
C THR A 61 9.48 -10.19 7.87
N TYR A 62 8.42 -10.84 7.41
CA TYR A 62 8.29 -11.26 6.00
C TYR A 62 8.43 -10.08 5.03
N THR A 63 7.83 -8.93 5.37
CA THR A 63 7.95 -7.68 4.61
C THR A 63 9.41 -7.25 4.44
N GLN A 64 10.20 -7.33 5.51
CA GLN A 64 11.64 -6.99 5.45
C GLN A 64 12.44 -7.96 4.59
N ILE A 65 12.16 -9.26 4.69
CA ILE A 65 12.82 -10.29 3.89
C ILE A 65 12.46 -10.10 2.41
N PHE A 66 11.18 -9.87 2.10
CA PHE A 66 10.72 -9.57 0.75
C PHE A 66 11.43 -8.34 0.16
N SER A 67 11.49 -7.25 0.92
CA SER A 67 12.14 -6.00 0.50
C SER A 67 13.62 -6.21 0.18
N GLU A 68 14.35 -6.87 1.07
CA GLU A 68 15.79 -7.15 0.90
C GLU A 68 16.07 -8.03 -0.33
N GLU A 69 15.27 -9.07 -0.52
CA GLU A 69 15.44 -9.97 -1.66
C GLU A 69 15.03 -9.32 -2.98
N LEU A 70 13.95 -8.53 -2.99
CA LEU A 70 13.54 -7.80 -4.20
C LEU A 70 14.62 -6.80 -4.63
N ILE A 71 15.23 -6.08 -3.72
CA ILE A 71 16.34 -5.16 -4.00
C ILE A 71 17.53 -5.92 -4.57
N LYS A 72 17.88 -7.07 -3.98
CA LYS A 72 18.99 -7.90 -4.46
C LYS A 72 18.74 -8.37 -5.89
N GLN A 73 17.56 -8.90 -6.18
CA GLN A 73 17.22 -9.35 -7.54
C GLN A 73 17.16 -8.18 -8.55
N ALA A 74 16.69 -7.01 -8.12
CA ALA A 74 16.64 -5.82 -8.97
C ALA A 74 18.02 -5.26 -9.33
N LYS A 75 19.08 -5.58 -8.57
CA LYS A 75 20.47 -5.28 -8.93
C LYS A 75 20.97 -6.15 -10.09
N GLU A 76 20.47 -7.37 -10.16
CA GLU A 76 20.84 -8.36 -11.18
C GLU A 76 19.94 -8.29 -12.42
N ASP A 77 18.71 -7.77 -12.28
CA ASP A 77 17.73 -7.68 -13.38
C ASP A 77 17.07 -6.30 -13.42
N GLU A 78 17.45 -5.52 -14.43
CA GLU A 78 16.93 -4.15 -14.65
C GLU A 78 15.45 -4.10 -15.04
N LYS A 79 14.86 -5.23 -15.43
CA LYS A 79 13.45 -5.33 -15.79
C LYS A 79 12.52 -5.42 -14.57
N ILE A 80 13.06 -5.65 -13.38
CA ILE A 80 12.26 -5.66 -12.15
C ILE A 80 11.83 -4.24 -11.80
N VAL A 81 10.53 -4.05 -11.66
CA VAL A 81 9.89 -2.82 -11.21
C VAL A 81 8.95 -3.10 -10.05
N ALA A 82 8.80 -2.14 -9.16
CA ALA A 82 7.94 -2.26 -7.98
C ALA A 82 6.81 -1.23 -8.03
N VAL A 83 5.60 -1.68 -7.77
CA VAL A 83 4.39 -0.86 -7.79
C VAL A 83 3.64 -1.03 -6.48
N THR A 84 3.15 0.06 -5.92
CA THR A 84 2.28 0.05 -4.73
C THR A 84 1.19 1.10 -4.84
N ALA A 85 0.22 1.07 -3.93
CA ALA A 85 -0.90 2.00 -3.88
C ALA A 85 -0.93 2.73 -2.52
N ALA A 86 -0.10 3.77 -2.37
CA ALA A 86 0.04 4.61 -1.17
C ALA A 86 0.51 3.86 0.10
N MET A 87 1.25 2.75 -0.04
CA MET A 87 1.72 1.99 1.11
C MET A 87 3.20 1.52 0.99
N PRO A 88 4.14 2.41 0.60
CA PRO A 88 5.52 2.01 0.36
C PRO A 88 6.22 1.46 1.60
N SER A 89 6.09 2.11 2.75
CA SER A 89 6.70 1.67 4.00
C SER A 89 6.07 0.37 4.52
N GLY A 90 4.76 0.25 4.41
CA GLY A 90 4.02 -0.93 4.87
C GLY A 90 4.27 -2.19 4.06
N THR A 91 4.61 -2.06 2.79
CA THR A 91 4.99 -3.17 1.89
C THR A 91 6.49 -3.37 1.78
N GLY A 92 7.29 -2.54 2.48
CA GLY A 92 8.75 -2.60 2.46
C GLY A 92 9.40 -2.03 1.20
N LEU A 93 8.64 -1.32 0.37
CA LEU A 93 9.14 -0.72 -0.87
C LEU A 93 9.80 0.65 -0.69
N ASP A 94 9.81 1.21 0.51
CA ASP A 94 10.50 2.47 0.84
C ASP A 94 11.99 2.43 0.50
N LYS A 95 12.68 1.34 0.84
CA LYS A 95 14.10 1.15 0.50
C LYS A 95 14.31 0.94 -1.00
N PHE A 96 13.41 0.19 -1.64
CA PHE A 96 13.46 -0.01 -3.09
C PHE A 96 13.31 1.32 -3.84
N SER A 97 12.43 2.19 -3.41
CA SER A 97 12.20 3.50 -4.02
C SER A 97 13.42 4.43 -3.94
N LEU A 98 14.18 4.35 -2.85
CA LEU A 98 15.43 5.11 -2.68
C LEU A 98 16.55 4.59 -3.59
N GLU A 99 16.65 3.27 -3.75
CA GLU A 99 17.73 2.66 -4.56
C GLU A 99 17.40 2.66 -6.06
N PHE A 100 16.13 2.52 -6.42
CA PHE A 100 15.66 2.45 -7.81
C PHE A 100 14.50 3.41 -8.10
N PRO A 101 14.68 4.74 -7.98
CA PRO A 101 13.59 5.70 -8.09
C PRO A 101 12.87 5.67 -9.45
N ASN A 102 13.56 5.30 -10.53
CA ASN A 102 12.99 5.20 -11.88
C ASN A 102 12.28 3.85 -12.14
N ARG A 103 12.30 2.92 -11.19
CA ARG A 103 11.68 1.60 -11.26
C ARG A 103 10.68 1.36 -10.14
N PHE A 104 10.35 2.40 -9.41
CA PHE A 104 9.35 2.40 -8.36
C PHE A 104 8.19 3.33 -8.73
N PHE A 105 6.97 2.83 -8.54
CA PHE A 105 5.74 3.56 -8.86
C PHE A 105 4.77 3.46 -7.69
N ASP A 106 4.45 4.60 -7.09
CA ASP A 106 3.34 4.72 -6.14
C ASP A 106 2.18 5.41 -6.86
N VAL A 107 1.11 4.68 -7.07
CA VAL A 107 -0.07 5.17 -7.81
C VAL A 107 -1.08 5.90 -6.93
N GLY A 108 -0.74 6.16 -5.67
CA GLY A 108 -1.69 6.68 -4.70
C GLY A 108 -2.72 5.63 -4.27
N ILE A 109 -3.83 6.04 -3.66
CA ILE A 109 -4.89 5.10 -3.23
C ILE A 109 -5.74 4.72 -4.46
N ALA A 110 -5.15 3.91 -5.34
CA ALA A 110 -5.75 3.49 -6.61
C ALA A 110 -5.33 2.06 -6.97
N GLU A 111 -5.78 1.08 -6.20
CA GLU A 111 -5.37 -0.33 -6.33
C GLU A 111 -5.74 -0.91 -7.70
N GLN A 112 -6.90 -0.53 -8.26
CA GLN A 112 -7.31 -0.92 -9.61
C GLN A 112 -6.30 -0.44 -10.65
N HIS A 113 -5.88 0.83 -10.54
CA HIS A 113 -4.87 1.38 -11.43
C HIS A 113 -3.52 0.67 -11.29
N ALA A 114 -3.12 0.33 -10.06
CA ALA A 114 -1.88 -0.41 -9.81
C ALA A 114 -1.84 -1.72 -10.58
N VAL A 115 -2.93 -2.48 -10.56
CA VAL A 115 -3.03 -3.78 -11.25
C VAL A 115 -3.02 -3.61 -12.77
N THR A 116 -3.85 -2.71 -13.32
CA THR A 116 -3.88 -2.43 -14.77
C THR A 116 -2.54 -1.88 -15.26
N PHE A 117 -1.88 -1.02 -14.48
CA PHE A 117 -0.55 -0.51 -14.79
C PHE A 117 0.50 -1.64 -14.82
N CYS A 118 0.49 -2.55 -13.84
CA CYS A 118 1.35 -3.73 -13.84
C CYS A 118 1.11 -4.63 -15.05
N ALA A 119 -0.16 -4.82 -15.45
CA ALA A 119 -0.50 -5.58 -16.65
C ALA A 119 0.14 -4.92 -17.90
N GLY A 120 -0.04 -3.61 -18.07
CA GLY A 120 0.52 -2.87 -19.20
C GLY A 120 2.03 -2.94 -19.28
N ILE A 121 2.76 -2.68 -18.19
CA ILE A 121 4.23 -2.73 -18.20
C ILE A 121 4.78 -4.15 -18.38
N SER A 122 4.03 -5.19 -17.99
CA SER A 122 4.44 -6.58 -18.21
C SER A 122 4.42 -6.95 -19.70
N LEU A 123 3.55 -6.34 -20.51
CA LEU A 123 3.52 -6.51 -21.97
C LEU A 123 4.78 -5.97 -22.65
N GLU A 124 5.40 -4.94 -22.07
CA GLU A 124 6.67 -4.39 -22.51
C GLU A 124 7.89 -5.19 -22.03
N GLY A 125 7.65 -6.36 -21.43
CA GLY A 125 8.69 -7.30 -20.97
C GLY A 125 9.34 -6.91 -19.65
N TYR A 126 8.76 -5.99 -18.89
CA TYR A 126 9.15 -5.75 -17.51
C TYR A 126 8.59 -6.82 -16.57
N LYS A 127 9.16 -6.89 -15.39
CA LYS A 127 8.78 -7.85 -14.34
C LYS A 127 8.19 -7.10 -13.13
N PRO A 128 6.91 -6.69 -13.19
CA PRO A 128 6.31 -5.93 -12.13
C PRO A 128 6.04 -6.78 -10.88
N PHE A 129 6.39 -6.22 -9.72
CA PHE A 129 5.96 -6.66 -8.41
C PHE A 129 4.94 -5.66 -7.88
N CYS A 130 3.68 -6.06 -7.84
CA CYS A 130 2.57 -5.29 -7.30
C CYS A 130 2.42 -5.60 -5.81
N ALA A 131 2.94 -4.73 -4.94
CA ALA A 131 2.92 -4.94 -3.50
C ALA A 131 1.78 -4.14 -2.86
N ILE A 132 0.75 -4.83 -2.40
CA ILE A 132 -0.49 -4.25 -1.87
C ILE A 132 -0.95 -5.09 -0.67
N TYR A 133 -1.58 -4.45 0.33
CA TYR A 133 -2.21 -5.17 1.44
C TYR A 133 -3.38 -6.02 0.94
N SER A 134 -3.52 -7.19 1.52
CA SER A 134 -4.57 -8.15 1.23
C SER A 134 -5.96 -7.52 1.17
N THR A 135 -6.37 -6.81 2.22
CA THR A 135 -7.69 -6.17 2.28
C THR A 135 -7.92 -5.13 1.18
N PHE A 136 -6.86 -4.43 0.74
CA PHE A 136 -6.98 -3.40 -0.30
C PHE A 136 -6.93 -3.98 -1.71
N LEU A 137 -6.25 -5.10 -1.92
CA LEU A 137 -6.20 -5.77 -3.21
C LEU A 137 -7.59 -6.26 -3.68
N GLN A 138 -8.52 -6.49 -2.75
CA GLN A 138 -9.92 -6.83 -3.08
C GLN A 138 -10.58 -5.80 -4.01
N ARG A 139 -10.19 -4.51 -3.94
CA ARG A 139 -10.72 -3.47 -4.84
C ARG A 139 -10.33 -3.67 -6.29
N ALA A 140 -9.24 -4.39 -6.55
CA ALA A 140 -8.72 -4.64 -7.88
C ALA A 140 -9.03 -6.06 -8.39
N TYR A 141 -9.99 -6.74 -7.80
CA TYR A 141 -10.35 -8.12 -8.18
C TYR A 141 -10.74 -8.23 -9.66
N ASP A 142 -11.55 -7.32 -10.15
CA ASP A 142 -11.93 -7.26 -11.56
C ASP A 142 -10.70 -7.10 -12.48
N GLN A 143 -9.79 -6.18 -12.15
CA GLN A 143 -8.57 -5.94 -12.91
C GLN A 143 -7.62 -7.14 -12.86
N ILE A 144 -7.55 -7.86 -11.74
CA ILE A 144 -6.78 -9.11 -11.66
C ILE A 144 -7.33 -10.16 -12.64
N ILE A 145 -8.64 -10.30 -12.73
CA ILE A 145 -9.28 -11.22 -13.67
C ILE A 145 -9.09 -10.74 -15.12
N HIS A 146 -9.58 -9.55 -15.41
CA HIS A 146 -9.71 -9.05 -16.78
C HIS A 146 -8.38 -8.63 -17.39
N ASP A 147 -7.56 -7.90 -16.64
CA ASP A 147 -6.33 -7.31 -17.19
C ASP A 147 -5.13 -8.25 -17.06
N VAL A 148 -5.13 -9.16 -16.08
CA VAL A 148 -3.99 -10.05 -15.83
C VAL A 148 -4.30 -11.51 -16.17
N ALA A 149 -5.32 -12.11 -15.55
CA ALA A 149 -5.58 -13.55 -15.65
C ALA A 149 -6.03 -13.96 -17.06
N ILE A 150 -7.01 -13.29 -17.65
CA ILE A 150 -7.51 -13.58 -19.00
C ILE A 150 -6.41 -13.43 -20.04
N GLN A 151 -5.54 -12.46 -19.86
CA GLN A 151 -4.42 -12.21 -20.77
C GLN A 151 -3.18 -13.05 -20.46
N ASN A 152 -3.21 -13.85 -19.39
CA ASN A 152 -2.11 -14.68 -18.91
C ASN A 152 -0.79 -13.91 -18.73
N LEU A 153 -0.86 -12.71 -18.12
CA LEU A 153 0.29 -11.83 -17.94
C LEU A 153 1.10 -12.19 -16.68
N PRO A 154 2.43 -12.10 -16.72
CA PRO A 154 3.31 -12.54 -15.64
C PRO A 154 3.47 -11.47 -14.53
N VAL A 155 2.38 -10.90 -14.03
CA VAL A 155 2.39 -9.97 -12.91
C VAL A 155 2.61 -10.73 -11.60
N LYS A 156 3.52 -10.22 -10.74
CA LYS A 156 3.78 -10.78 -9.42
C LYS A 156 3.08 -9.93 -8.36
N PHE A 157 2.16 -10.54 -7.62
CA PHE A 157 1.48 -9.90 -6.50
C PHE A 157 2.18 -10.26 -5.19
N ALA A 158 2.74 -9.26 -4.51
CA ALA A 158 3.25 -9.40 -3.16
C ALA A 158 2.18 -8.92 -2.18
N ILE A 159 1.42 -9.85 -1.63
CA ILE A 159 0.25 -9.56 -0.80
C ILE A 159 0.69 -9.49 0.65
N ASP A 160 0.84 -8.27 1.17
CA ASP A 160 1.17 -8.03 2.58
C ASP A 160 -0.10 -8.05 3.45
N ARG A 161 0.03 -8.26 4.76
CA ARG A 161 -1.09 -8.36 5.71
C ARG A 161 -2.12 -9.44 5.35
N ALA A 162 -1.70 -10.54 4.75
CA ALA A 162 -2.58 -11.69 4.55
C ALA A 162 -2.85 -12.41 5.89
N GLY A 163 -4.07 -12.91 6.07
CA GLY A 163 -4.51 -13.54 7.32
C GLY A 163 -4.97 -12.53 8.37
N PHE A 164 -4.91 -12.92 9.65
CA PHE A 164 -5.32 -12.09 10.77
C PHE A 164 -4.17 -11.19 11.23
N VAL A 165 -4.31 -9.89 11.05
CA VAL A 165 -3.31 -8.87 11.38
C VAL A 165 -3.82 -7.96 12.50
N GLY A 166 -3.68 -8.39 13.74
CA GLY A 166 -4.30 -7.76 14.89
C GLY A 166 -3.96 -6.29 15.12
N ALA A 167 -2.75 -5.85 14.79
CA ALA A 167 -2.29 -4.48 15.03
C ALA A 167 -3.04 -3.42 14.21
N ASP A 168 -3.43 -3.74 12.98
CA ASP A 168 -4.08 -2.81 12.06
C ASP A 168 -5.62 -2.81 12.19
N GLY A 169 -6.18 -3.67 13.02
CA GLY A 169 -7.60 -3.73 13.34
C GLY A 169 -8.46 -4.45 12.29
N ALA A 170 -9.78 -4.41 12.51
CA ALA A 170 -10.75 -5.20 11.77
C ALA A 170 -10.79 -4.92 10.25
N THR A 171 -10.50 -3.69 9.85
CA THR A 171 -10.52 -3.26 8.43
C THR A 171 -9.34 -3.76 7.61
N HIS A 172 -8.31 -4.33 8.25
CA HIS A 172 -7.08 -4.78 7.59
C HIS A 172 -6.92 -6.31 7.59
N GLN A 173 -7.97 -7.06 7.95
CA GLN A 173 -7.91 -8.52 7.94
C GLN A 173 -7.87 -9.05 6.51
N GLY A 174 -6.89 -9.90 6.20
CA GLY A 174 -6.64 -10.46 4.87
C GLY A 174 -7.15 -11.89 4.74
N SER A 175 -8.47 -12.09 4.75
CA SER A 175 -9.06 -13.43 4.87
C SER A 175 -9.52 -14.04 3.55
N PHE A 176 -9.47 -13.31 2.43
CA PHE A 176 -10.16 -13.72 1.19
C PHE A 176 -9.24 -14.03 0.02
N ASP A 177 -7.94 -13.74 0.10
CA ASP A 177 -6.99 -13.87 -1.02
C ASP A 177 -6.97 -15.27 -1.62
N LEU A 178 -6.84 -16.28 -0.77
CA LEU A 178 -6.82 -17.67 -1.22
C LEU A 178 -8.10 -18.05 -1.97
N SER A 179 -9.25 -17.56 -1.51
CA SER A 179 -10.55 -17.88 -2.11
C SER A 179 -10.71 -17.28 -3.50
N TYR A 180 -10.45 -15.98 -3.68
CA TYR A 180 -10.72 -15.33 -4.96
C TYR A 180 -9.57 -15.48 -5.96
N LEU A 181 -8.34 -15.71 -5.53
CA LEU A 181 -7.22 -15.94 -6.44
C LEU A 181 -7.11 -17.41 -6.90
N SER A 182 -7.48 -18.37 -6.04
CA SER A 182 -7.37 -19.78 -6.40
C SER A 182 -8.36 -20.25 -7.48
N CYS A 183 -9.42 -19.49 -7.74
CA CYS A 183 -10.34 -19.81 -8.81
C CYS A 183 -9.85 -19.34 -10.20
N LEU A 184 -8.76 -18.56 -10.25
CA LEU A 184 -8.24 -18.03 -11.50
C LEU A 184 -7.27 -19.03 -12.17
N PRO A 185 -7.42 -19.31 -13.48
CA PRO A 185 -6.50 -20.19 -14.19
C PRO A 185 -5.10 -19.55 -14.27
N ASN A 186 -4.07 -20.38 -14.30
CA ASN A 186 -2.67 -19.96 -14.44
C ASN A 186 -2.09 -19.14 -13.27
N PHE A 187 -2.83 -18.99 -12.17
CA PHE A 187 -2.32 -18.37 -10.96
C PHE A 187 -1.60 -19.41 -10.10
N VAL A 188 -0.41 -19.04 -9.64
CA VAL A 188 0.35 -19.78 -8.63
C VAL A 188 0.30 -18.99 -7.34
N ILE A 189 -0.26 -19.59 -6.29
CA ILE A 189 -0.40 -18.96 -4.98
C ILE A 189 0.57 -19.62 -4.01
N MET A 190 1.36 -18.80 -3.33
CA MET A 190 2.34 -19.26 -2.35
C MET A 190 2.12 -18.55 -1.01
N ALA A 191 2.04 -19.31 0.07
CA ALA A 191 1.98 -18.83 1.44
C ALA A 191 3.17 -19.41 2.21
N PRO A 192 4.35 -18.76 2.19
CA PRO A 192 5.56 -19.30 2.79
C PRO A 192 5.43 -19.37 4.31
N SER A 193 5.88 -20.46 4.91
CA SER A 193 5.87 -20.69 6.38
C SER A 193 7.23 -20.44 7.05
N ASN A 194 8.30 -20.36 6.29
CA ASN A 194 9.69 -20.20 6.75
C ASN A 194 10.54 -19.48 5.71
#